data_9292067f9b68874b639e045c25dd723d
#
_entry.id   9292067f9b68874b639e045c25dd723d
#
_cell.length_a   1.000
_cell.length_b   1.000
_cell.length_c   1.000
_cell.angle_alpha   90.00
_cell.angle_beta   90.00
_cell.angle_gamma   90.00
#
_symmetry.space_group_name_H-M   'P 1'
#
loop_
_entity.id
_entity.type
_entity.pdbx_description
1 polymer ?
#
loop_
_entity_poly.entity_id
_entity_poly.type
_entity_poly.pdbx_seq_one_letter_code
_entity_poly.pdbx_strand_id
1 'polypeptide(L)'
;MKRQRFKFKLLAFFLFALFALLGAYGMHSIALYGNRWFTYAKNPRVRAQKQNVVPGDILDRSGVVLATSSVSEDGTVTRFYQSDEAARRAVVHLLGDSDGQVANGVESFQTAYLY
;
A
#
# COMPACT_ATOMS: atom_id res chain seq x y z
N MET A 1 -1.27 -45.90 31.25
CA MET A 1 -0.28 -45.22 30.38
C MET A 1 -0.74 -45.04 28.93
N LYS A 2 -1.36 -45.99 28.23
CA LYS A 2 -1.80 -45.87 26.81
C LYS A 2 -2.79 -44.70 26.58
N ARG A 3 -3.76 -44.50 27.51
CA ARG A 3 -4.79 -43.44 27.42
C ARG A 3 -4.24 -42.03 27.54
N GLN A 4 -3.18 -41.84 28.31
CA GLN A 4 -2.50 -40.53 28.42
C GLN A 4 -1.70 -40.23 27.14
N ARG A 5 -0.98 -41.19 26.61
CA ARG A 5 -0.23 -41.02 25.34
C ARG A 5 -1.15 -40.67 24.19
N PHE A 6 -2.37 -41.21 24.15
CA PHE A 6 -3.35 -40.87 23.14
C PHE A 6 -3.83 -39.43 23.27
N LYS A 7 -4.10 -38.94 24.48
CA LYS A 7 -4.47 -37.54 24.74
C LYS A 7 -3.35 -36.56 24.32
N PHE A 8 -2.09 -36.89 24.61
CA PHE A 8 -0.95 -36.07 24.17
C PHE A 8 -0.80 -36.07 22.64
N LYS A 9 -0.99 -37.18 21.96
CA LYS A 9 -0.95 -37.21 20.51
C LYS A 9 -2.10 -36.39 19.87
N LEU A 10 -3.28 -36.46 20.44
CA LEU A 10 -4.42 -35.67 20.02
C LEU A 10 -4.15 -34.17 20.18
N LEU A 11 -3.65 -33.77 21.35
CA LEU A 11 -3.27 -32.38 21.64
C LEU A 11 -2.20 -31.88 20.67
N ALA A 12 -1.15 -32.67 20.44
CA ALA A 12 -0.08 -32.33 19.51
C ALA A 12 -0.61 -32.19 18.07
N PHE A 13 -1.53 -33.04 17.66
CA PHE A 13 -2.19 -32.94 16.35
C PHE A 13 -2.99 -31.64 16.22
N PHE A 14 -3.79 -31.28 17.23
CA PHE A 14 -4.54 -30.03 17.21
C PHE A 14 -3.63 -28.80 17.18
N LEU A 15 -2.55 -28.80 17.96
CA LEU A 15 -1.57 -27.70 17.93
C LEU A 15 -0.93 -27.59 16.56
N PHE A 16 -0.50 -28.70 15.98
CA PHE A 16 0.09 -28.71 14.64
C PHE A 16 -0.89 -28.19 13.58
N ALA A 17 -2.14 -28.65 13.62
CA ALA A 17 -3.19 -28.20 12.72
C ALA A 17 -3.46 -26.68 12.87
N LEU A 18 -3.48 -26.18 14.11
CA LEU A 18 -3.63 -24.76 14.40
C LEU A 18 -2.49 -23.93 13.79
N PHE A 19 -1.23 -24.35 14.00
CA PHE A 19 -0.07 -23.65 13.44
C PHE A 19 -0.04 -23.72 11.91
N ALA A 20 -0.40 -24.85 11.32
CA ALA A 20 -0.53 -25.01 9.87
C ALA A 20 -1.59 -24.05 9.28
N LEU A 21 -2.73 -23.93 9.95
CA LEU A 21 -3.80 -23.02 9.56
C LEU A 21 -3.40 -21.55 9.68
N LEU A 22 -2.71 -21.17 10.76
CA LEU A 22 -2.15 -19.83 10.94
C LEU A 22 -1.11 -19.50 9.87
N GLY A 23 -0.23 -20.46 9.55
CA GLY A 23 0.76 -20.31 8.48
C GLY A 23 0.11 -20.10 7.11
N ALA A 24 -0.87 -20.93 6.78
CA ALA A 24 -1.63 -20.81 5.53
C ALA A 24 -2.38 -19.47 5.44
N TYR A 25 -3.01 -19.03 6.52
CA TYR A 25 -3.66 -17.72 6.60
C TYR A 25 -2.65 -16.58 6.43
N GLY A 26 -1.48 -16.67 7.07
CA GLY A 26 -0.41 -15.69 6.92
C GLY A 26 0.09 -15.58 5.47
N MET A 27 0.35 -16.70 4.81
CA MET A 27 0.74 -16.72 3.40
C MET A 27 -0.34 -16.12 2.49
N HIS A 28 -1.59 -16.49 2.70
CA HIS A 28 -2.71 -15.94 1.96
C HIS A 28 -2.85 -14.43 2.17
N SER A 29 -2.72 -13.97 3.41
CA SER A 29 -2.76 -12.54 3.75
C SER A 29 -1.62 -11.75 3.09
N ILE A 30 -0.39 -12.28 3.07
CA ILE A 30 0.75 -11.66 2.40
C ILE A 30 0.52 -11.61 0.88
N ALA A 31 -0.01 -12.68 0.27
CA ALA A 31 -0.30 -12.71 -1.16
C ALA A 31 -1.33 -11.66 -1.58
N LEU A 32 -2.38 -11.45 -0.77
CA LEU A 32 -3.44 -10.49 -1.07
C LEU A 32 -3.11 -9.05 -0.68
N TYR A 33 -2.44 -8.86 0.45
CA TYR A 33 -2.27 -7.53 1.06
C TYR A 33 -0.81 -7.11 1.16
N GLY A 34 0.14 -7.94 0.75
CA GLY A 34 1.57 -7.67 0.89
C GLY A 34 1.98 -6.35 0.26
N ASN A 35 1.50 -6.05 -0.96
CA ASN A 35 1.76 -4.78 -1.63
C ASN A 35 1.29 -3.56 -0.81
N ARG A 36 0.16 -3.67 -0.12
CA ARG A 36 -0.37 -2.57 0.72
C ARG A 36 0.49 -2.32 1.95
N TRP A 37 1.08 -3.37 2.53
CA TRP A 37 1.96 -3.22 3.70
C TRP A 37 3.30 -2.61 3.32
N PHE A 38 3.86 -3.00 2.16
CA PHE A 38 5.14 -2.46 1.68
C PHE A 38 5.02 -1.04 1.15
N THR A 39 3.88 -0.65 0.59
CA THR A 39 3.63 0.68 0.03
C THR A 39 3.15 1.71 1.06
N TYR A 40 3.16 1.35 2.35
CA TYR A 40 2.80 2.29 3.40
C TYR A 40 3.66 3.56 3.31
N ALA A 41 3.02 4.72 3.24
CA ALA A 41 3.66 6.01 2.96
C ALA A 41 4.80 6.39 3.91
N LYS A 42 4.79 5.87 5.15
CA LYS A 42 5.87 6.06 6.13
C LYS A 42 7.04 5.08 5.99
N ASN A 43 6.99 4.15 5.01
CA ASN A 43 8.11 3.24 4.76
C ASN A 43 9.30 4.03 4.16
N PRO A 44 10.47 4.11 4.82
CA PRO A 44 11.60 4.89 4.34
C PRO A 44 12.10 4.46 2.96
N ARG A 45 11.99 3.19 2.62
CA ARG A 45 12.40 2.65 1.32
C ARG A 45 11.51 3.14 0.18
N VAL A 46 10.20 3.16 0.42
CA VAL A 46 9.23 3.70 -0.55
C VAL A 46 9.44 5.18 -0.74
N ARG A 47 9.72 5.91 0.35
CA ARG A 47 10.01 7.33 0.31
C ARG A 47 11.28 7.65 -0.48
N ALA A 48 12.35 6.90 -0.28
CA ALA A 48 13.60 7.05 -1.04
C ALA A 48 13.41 6.72 -2.54
N GLN A 49 12.60 5.72 -2.87
CA GLN A 49 12.25 5.40 -4.26
C GLN A 49 11.44 6.53 -4.92
N LYS A 50 10.46 7.09 -4.21
CA LYS A 50 9.63 8.19 -4.70
C LYS A 50 10.42 9.45 -5.06
N GLN A 51 11.54 9.72 -4.37
CA GLN A 51 12.38 10.91 -4.62
C GLN A 51 13.13 10.83 -5.96
N ASN A 52 13.36 9.64 -6.51
CA ASN A 52 14.15 9.41 -7.72
C ASN A 52 13.31 9.13 -8.97
N VAL A 53 11.98 9.11 -8.85
CA VAL A 53 11.07 8.78 -9.95
C VAL A 53 10.05 9.89 -10.11
N VAL A 54 9.81 10.28 -11.35
CA VAL A 54 8.74 11.23 -11.68
C VAL A 54 7.42 10.49 -11.70
N PRO A 55 6.49 10.78 -10.77
CA PRO A 55 5.21 10.08 -10.73
C PRO A 55 4.35 10.42 -11.95
N GLY A 56 3.66 9.41 -12.47
CA GLY A 56 2.73 9.55 -13.57
C GLY A 56 1.51 10.41 -13.24
N ASP A 57 0.82 10.86 -14.27
CA ASP A 57 -0.40 11.65 -14.12
C ASP A 57 -1.57 10.79 -13.63
N ILE A 58 -2.42 11.39 -12.80
CA ILE A 58 -3.69 10.80 -12.39
C ILE A 58 -4.79 11.60 -13.07
N LEU A 59 -5.59 10.92 -13.88
CA LEU A 59 -6.69 11.50 -14.62
C LEU A 59 -8.02 10.97 -14.10
N ASP A 60 -9.07 11.75 -14.25
CA ASP A 60 -10.42 11.23 -14.07
C ASP A 60 -10.87 10.46 -15.33
N ARG A 61 -12.06 9.86 -15.26
CA ARG A 61 -12.66 9.12 -16.39
C ARG A 61 -12.92 9.99 -17.64
N SER A 62 -12.94 11.30 -17.49
CA SER A 62 -13.15 12.29 -18.55
C SER A 62 -11.84 12.84 -19.10
N GLY A 63 -10.70 12.39 -18.59
CA GLY A 63 -9.37 12.84 -18.98
C GLY A 63 -8.92 14.14 -18.31
N VAL A 64 -9.65 14.61 -17.30
CA VAL A 64 -9.25 15.80 -16.52
C VAL A 64 -8.10 15.42 -15.58
N VAL A 65 -7.03 16.20 -15.61
CA VAL A 65 -5.86 15.99 -14.77
C VAL A 65 -6.19 16.30 -13.32
N LEU A 66 -6.13 15.30 -12.46
CA LEU A 66 -6.32 15.41 -11.01
C LEU A 66 -5.01 15.62 -10.26
N ALA A 67 -3.94 14.97 -10.73
CA ALA A 67 -2.58 15.16 -10.24
C ALA A 67 -1.58 14.98 -11.37
N THR A 68 -0.55 15.83 -11.41
CA THR A 68 0.55 15.79 -12.38
C THR A 68 1.87 16.11 -11.70
N SER A 69 2.98 15.87 -12.37
CA SER A 69 4.32 16.16 -11.86
C SER A 69 5.09 16.99 -12.81
N SER A 70 5.91 17.91 -12.31
CA SER A 70 6.94 18.62 -13.09
C SER A 70 8.32 18.38 -12.51
N VAL A 71 9.31 18.42 -13.38
CA VAL A 71 10.72 18.33 -13.03
C VAL A 71 11.33 19.69 -13.27
N SER A 72 11.92 20.30 -12.25
CA SER A 72 12.67 21.55 -12.36
C SER A 72 14.04 21.29 -12.97
N GLU A 73 14.72 22.34 -13.42
CA GLU A 73 16.08 22.25 -14.03
C GLU A 73 17.13 21.66 -13.08
N ASP A 74 16.92 21.78 -11.79
CA ASP A 74 17.75 21.20 -10.72
C ASP A 74 17.48 19.73 -10.45
N GLY A 75 16.54 19.10 -11.19
CA GLY A 75 16.12 17.71 -11.00
C GLY A 75 15.09 17.51 -9.89
N THR A 76 14.60 18.56 -9.25
CA THR A 76 13.58 18.45 -8.20
C THR A 76 12.22 18.12 -8.82
N VAL A 77 11.62 17.04 -8.34
CA VAL A 77 10.27 16.63 -8.75
C VAL A 77 9.24 17.27 -7.84
N THR A 78 8.32 18.04 -8.43
CA THR A 78 7.20 18.66 -7.70
C THR A 78 5.88 18.08 -8.17
N ARG A 79 5.05 17.66 -7.22
CA ARG A 79 3.71 17.12 -7.47
C ARG A 79 2.68 18.24 -7.37
N PHE A 80 1.87 18.38 -8.39
CA PHE A 80 0.76 19.33 -8.47
C PHE A 80 -0.56 18.61 -8.47
N TYR A 81 -1.52 19.18 -7.75
CA TYR A 81 -2.89 18.70 -7.70
C TYR A 81 -3.81 19.72 -8.35
N GLN A 82 -5.03 19.29 -8.68
CA GLN A 82 -6.03 20.13 -9.32
C GLN A 82 -6.07 21.54 -8.71
N SER A 83 -6.05 22.57 -9.56
CA SER A 83 -5.99 23.98 -9.16
C SER A 83 -7.30 24.48 -8.53
N ASP A 84 -8.45 23.93 -8.96
CA ASP A 84 -9.74 24.24 -8.34
C ASP A 84 -9.78 23.67 -6.91
N GLU A 85 -9.92 24.54 -5.93
CA GLU A 85 -9.90 24.18 -4.51
C GLU A 85 -11.09 23.29 -4.12
N ALA A 86 -12.26 23.53 -4.70
CA ALA A 86 -13.46 22.73 -4.42
C ALA A 86 -13.30 21.30 -4.96
N ALA A 87 -12.84 21.15 -6.19
CA ALA A 87 -12.55 19.86 -6.79
C ALA A 87 -11.43 19.12 -6.03
N ARG A 88 -10.35 19.82 -5.65
CA ARG A 88 -9.25 19.26 -4.87
C ARG A 88 -9.71 18.73 -3.52
N ARG A 89 -10.53 19.48 -2.79
CA ARG A 89 -11.11 19.04 -1.51
C ARG A 89 -12.00 17.83 -1.65
N ALA A 90 -12.78 17.76 -2.73
CA ALA A 90 -13.68 16.65 -2.99
C ALA A 90 -12.93 15.32 -3.25
N VAL A 91 -11.75 15.40 -3.88
CA VAL A 91 -11.00 14.20 -4.29
C VAL A 91 -9.80 13.88 -3.40
N VAL A 92 -9.46 14.71 -2.40
CA VAL A 92 -8.26 14.55 -1.57
C VAL A 92 -8.17 13.18 -0.90
N HIS A 93 -9.28 12.65 -0.41
CA HIS A 93 -9.30 11.32 0.23
C HIS A 93 -9.22 10.17 -0.78
N LEU A 94 -9.59 10.42 -2.03
CA LEU A 94 -9.46 9.46 -3.12
C LEU A 94 -8.02 9.43 -3.66
N LEU A 95 -7.45 10.61 -3.88
CA LEU A 95 -6.09 10.74 -4.41
C LEU A 95 -5.03 10.41 -3.37
N GLY A 96 -5.20 10.89 -2.14
CA GLY A 96 -4.13 10.92 -1.17
C GLY A 96 -3.20 12.10 -1.42
N ASP A 97 -2.01 12.02 -0.87
CA ASP A 97 -0.93 12.97 -1.10
C ASP A 97 0.43 12.27 -1.29
N SER A 98 1.36 12.94 -1.95
CA SER A 98 2.73 12.43 -2.17
C SER A 98 3.54 12.31 -0.88
N ASP A 99 3.21 13.12 0.13
CA ASP A 99 3.93 13.16 1.41
C ASP A 99 3.43 12.10 2.42
N GLY A 100 2.32 11.44 2.09
CA GLY A 100 1.76 10.35 2.89
C GLY A 100 1.03 10.79 4.14
N GLN A 101 0.56 12.03 4.19
CA GLN A 101 -0.30 12.52 5.26
C GLN A 101 -1.73 11.96 5.12
N VAL A 102 -2.17 11.78 3.86
CA VAL A 102 -3.42 11.08 3.52
C VAL A 102 -3.07 9.69 2.97
N ALA A 103 -2.94 8.72 3.86
CA ALA A 103 -2.38 7.39 3.56
C ALA A 103 -3.32 6.45 2.79
N ASN A 104 -4.56 6.83 2.51
CA ASN A 104 -5.60 5.96 1.97
C ASN A 104 -6.02 6.30 0.53
N GLY A 105 -5.19 7.01 -0.21
CA GLY A 105 -5.49 7.41 -1.58
C GLY A 105 -4.79 6.58 -2.65
N VAL A 106 -5.09 6.90 -3.92
CA VAL A 106 -4.47 6.29 -5.11
C VAL A 106 -2.94 6.41 -5.06
N GLU A 107 -2.40 7.54 -4.60
CA GLU A 107 -0.96 7.76 -4.42
C GLU A 107 -0.29 6.69 -3.55
N SER A 108 -1.02 6.16 -2.56
CA SER A 108 -0.51 5.11 -1.68
C SER A 108 -0.76 3.71 -2.22
N PHE A 109 -1.96 3.45 -2.76
CA PHE A 109 -2.34 2.10 -3.19
C PHE A 109 -1.77 1.71 -4.55
N GLN A 110 -1.54 2.68 -5.42
CA GLN A 110 -1.04 2.47 -6.78
C GLN A 110 0.43 2.90 -6.93
N THR A 111 1.18 2.93 -5.84
CA THR A 111 2.60 3.33 -5.85
C THR A 111 3.41 2.57 -6.89
N ALA A 112 3.18 1.26 -7.07
CA ALA A 112 3.89 0.45 -8.06
C ALA A 112 3.60 0.82 -9.54
N TYR A 113 2.54 1.57 -9.81
CA TYR A 113 2.18 2.05 -11.15
C TYR A 113 2.53 3.52 -11.36
N LEU A 114 2.59 4.30 -10.29
CA LEU A 114 2.89 5.74 -10.35
C LEU A 114 4.39 6.02 -10.29
N TYR A 115 5.12 5.16 -9.59
CA TYR A 115 6.55 5.25 -9.31
C TYR A 115 7.27 3.97 -9.75
#